data_09ffe249af4acf5d58b2276ea2ed7792
#
_entry.id   09ffe249af4acf5d58b2276ea2ed7792
#
_cell.length_a   1.000
_cell.length_b   1.000
_cell.length_c   1.000
_cell.angle_alpha   90.00
_cell.angle_beta   90.00
_cell.angle_gamma   90.00
#
_symmetry.space_group_name_H-M   'P 1'
#
loop_
_entity.id
_entity.type
_entity.pdbx_description
1 polymer ?
#
loop_
_entity_poly.entity_id
_entity_poly.type
_entity_poly.pdbx_seq_one_letter_code
_entity_poly.pdbx_strand_id
1 'polypeptide(L)'
;METNIKMTKHAENRASKSGINFEQIKLCVQYGEEIYRTGGLFFFMSDKCLKKLKKIYGAYLSNLEGLVVLTQSGDRSLVVVTVYKDRQAMKVIRKKHEYKNKRVQNAKYYS
;
A
#
# COMPACT_ATOMS: atom_id res chain seq x y z
N MET A 1 0.55 -17.74 -9.73
CA MET A 1 1.42 -18.01 -8.59
C MET A 1 1.10 -17.05 -7.47
N GLU A 2 0.94 -17.55 -6.28
CA GLU A 2 0.59 -16.69 -5.14
C GLU A 2 1.82 -16.04 -4.55
N THR A 3 1.66 -14.77 -4.23
CA THR A 3 2.69 -14.05 -3.50
C THR A 3 2.48 -14.30 -2.02
N ASN A 4 3.54 -14.69 -1.35
CA ASN A 4 3.49 -14.89 0.08
C ASN A 4 3.57 -13.52 0.77
N ILE A 5 2.53 -13.17 1.50
CA ILE A 5 2.43 -11.87 2.17
C ILE A 5 2.62 -12.06 3.66
N LYS A 6 3.60 -11.36 4.20
CA LYS A 6 3.86 -11.35 5.65
C LYS A 6 3.64 -9.95 6.18
N MET A 7 3.36 -9.85 7.46
CA MET A 7 3.10 -8.56 8.09
C MET A 7 4.03 -8.35 9.28
N THR A 8 4.58 -7.15 9.39
CA THR A 8 5.32 -6.79 10.58
C THR A 8 4.32 -6.58 11.74
N LYS A 9 4.84 -6.61 12.96
CA LYS A 9 4.01 -6.33 14.14
C LYS A 9 3.38 -4.95 14.06
N HIS A 10 4.13 -3.98 13.58
CA HIS A 10 3.63 -2.63 13.38
C HIS A 10 2.44 -2.62 12.41
N ALA A 11 2.58 -3.35 11.30
CA ALA A 11 1.50 -3.42 10.31
C ALA A 11 0.26 -4.07 10.90
N GLU A 12 0.43 -5.14 11.66
CA GLU A 12 -0.69 -5.79 12.33
C GLU A 12 -1.41 -4.85 13.28
N ASN A 13 -0.65 -4.10 14.07
CA ASN A 13 -1.23 -3.14 15.00
C ASN A 13 -1.98 -2.03 14.28
N ARG A 14 -1.39 -1.51 13.21
CA ARG A 14 -2.04 -0.46 12.43
C ARG A 14 -3.32 -0.95 11.78
N ALA A 15 -3.28 -2.14 11.23
CA ALA A 15 -4.46 -2.73 10.59
C ALA A 15 -5.58 -2.91 11.61
N SER A 16 -5.24 -3.44 12.76
CA SER A 16 -6.21 -3.67 13.83
C SER A 16 -6.87 -2.35 14.27
N LYS A 17 -6.08 -1.32 14.48
CA LYS A 17 -6.61 -0.02 14.90
C LYS A 17 -7.47 0.65 13.85
N SER A 18 -7.20 0.37 12.58
CA SER A 18 -7.92 1.00 11.47
C SER A 18 -9.07 0.15 10.97
N GLY A 19 -9.31 -1.01 11.56
CA GLY A 19 -10.37 -1.89 11.12
C GLY A 19 -10.10 -2.54 9.77
N ILE A 20 -8.82 -2.74 9.43
CA ILE A 20 -8.42 -3.34 8.17
C ILE A 20 -8.04 -4.80 8.44
N ASN A 21 -8.64 -5.73 7.69
CA ASN A 21 -8.32 -7.14 7.85
C ASN A 21 -7.35 -7.61 6.76
N PHE A 22 -6.85 -8.82 6.94
CA PHE A 22 -5.85 -9.37 6.02
C PHE A 22 -6.39 -9.54 4.61
N GLU A 23 -7.66 -9.90 4.46
CA GLU A 23 -8.25 -10.05 3.13
C GLU A 23 -8.27 -8.73 2.37
N GLN A 24 -8.55 -7.64 3.06
CA GLN A 24 -8.50 -6.32 2.44
C GLN A 24 -7.09 -5.97 1.99
N ILE A 25 -6.10 -6.32 2.80
CA ILE A 25 -4.70 -6.07 2.45
C ILE A 25 -4.33 -6.88 1.20
N LYS A 26 -4.72 -8.14 1.15
CA LYS A 26 -4.46 -8.98 -0.01
C LYS A 26 -5.08 -8.41 -1.28
N LEU A 27 -6.32 -7.95 -1.19
CA LEU A 27 -6.98 -7.36 -2.34
C LEU A 27 -6.27 -6.09 -2.81
N CYS A 28 -5.80 -5.29 -1.88
CA CYS A 28 -5.08 -4.08 -2.22
C CYS A 28 -3.76 -4.40 -2.93
N VAL A 29 -3.05 -5.41 -2.46
CA VAL A 29 -1.81 -5.84 -3.08
C VAL A 29 -2.05 -6.42 -4.48
N GLN A 30 -3.17 -7.12 -4.66
CA GLN A 30 -3.47 -7.71 -5.96
C GLN A 30 -4.00 -6.71 -6.98
N TYR A 31 -4.81 -5.77 -6.56
CA TYR A 31 -5.57 -4.93 -7.48
C TYR A 31 -5.29 -3.44 -7.37
N GLY A 32 -4.59 -3.01 -6.33
CA GLY A 32 -4.28 -1.60 -6.15
C GLY A 32 -3.24 -1.11 -7.13
N GLU A 33 -3.09 0.19 -7.19
CA GLU A 33 -2.04 0.79 -8.01
C GLU A 33 -0.70 0.65 -7.29
N GLU A 34 0.33 0.26 -8.04
CA GLU A 34 1.66 0.10 -7.50
C GLU A 34 2.48 1.35 -7.71
N ILE A 35 3.14 1.82 -6.65
CA ILE A 35 4.02 2.97 -6.74
C ILE A 35 5.29 2.65 -5.96
N TYR A 36 6.41 2.69 -6.65
CA TYR A 36 7.70 2.42 -6.02
C TYR A 36 8.34 3.73 -5.62
N ARG A 37 8.48 3.98 -4.34
CA ARG A 37 9.03 5.23 -3.81
C ARG A 37 9.77 4.97 -2.51
N THR A 38 10.84 5.70 -2.31
CA THR A 38 11.58 5.69 -1.05
C THR A 38 12.00 4.29 -0.59
N GLY A 39 12.30 3.41 -1.55
CA GLY A 39 12.77 2.08 -1.23
C GLY A 39 11.69 1.08 -0.86
N GLY A 40 10.44 1.45 -1.00
CA GLY A 40 9.31 0.55 -0.73
C GLY A 40 8.34 0.53 -1.88
N LEU A 41 7.48 -0.46 -1.87
CA LEU A 41 6.44 -0.59 -2.88
C LEU A 41 5.10 -0.32 -2.22
N PHE A 42 4.46 0.77 -2.64
CA PHE A 42 3.14 1.14 -2.14
C PHE A 42 2.08 0.55 -3.04
N PHE A 43 1.03 0.04 -2.42
CA PHE A 43 -0.19 -0.37 -3.13
C PHE A 43 -1.31 0.53 -2.65
N PHE A 44 -1.97 1.18 -3.58
CA PHE A 44 -3.03 2.13 -3.25
C PHE A 44 -4.34 1.73 -3.91
N MET A 45 -5.39 1.63 -3.12
CA MET A 45 -6.73 1.33 -3.65
C MET A 45 -7.41 2.63 -4.04
N SER A 46 -7.16 3.03 -5.28
CA SER A 46 -7.77 4.24 -5.84
C SER A 46 -9.23 3.97 -6.20
N ASP A 47 -9.97 5.03 -6.45
CA ASP A 47 -11.35 4.90 -6.90
C ASP A 47 -11.44 4.08 -8.19
N LYS A 48 -10.48 4.28 -9.08
CA LYS A 48 -10.44 3.54 -10.34
C LYS A 48 -10.27 2.04 -10.11
N CYS A 49 -9.36 1.68 -9.23
CA CYS A 49 -9.12 0.27 -8.89
C CYS A 49 -10.34 -0.31 -8.19
N LEU A 50 -10.95 0.46 -7.30
CA LEU A 50 -12.11 0.01 -6.57
C LEU A 50 -13.30 -0.25 -7.50
N LYS A 51 -13.48 0.58 -8.52
CA LYS A 51 -14.53 0.37 -9.50
C LYS A 51 -14.35 -0.95 -10.24
N LYS A 52 -13.11 -1.26 -10.61
CA LYS A 52 -12.82 -2.54 -11.25
C LYS A 52 -13.11 -3.71 -10.33
N LEU A 53 -12.75 -3.57 -9.06
CA LEU A 53 -13.00 -4.62 -8.08
C LEU A 53 -14.49 -4.86 -7.86
N LYS A 54 -15.27 -3.80 -7.82
CA LYS A 54 -16.71 -3.92 -7.63
C LYS A 54 -17.38 -4.71 -8.75
N LYS A 55 -16.87 -4.61 -9.96
CA LYS A 55 -17.39 -5.40 -11.07
C LYS A 55 -17.14 -6.89 -10.87
N ILE A 56 -16.09 -7.25 -10.16
CA ILE A 56 -15.73 -8.65 -9.93
C ILE A 56 -16.39 -9.19 -8.67
N TYR A 57 -16.33 -8.44 -7.58
CA TYR A 57 -16.72 -8.92 -6.27
C TYR A 57 -18.00 -8.33 -5.70
N GLY A 58 -18.53 -7.28 -6.33
CA GLY A 58 -19.77 -6.69 -5.86
C GLY A 58 -19.56 -5.64 -4.77
N ALA A 59 -20.65 -5.29 -4.11
CA ALA A 59 -20.71 -4.10 -3.27
C ALA A 59 -20.13 -4.25 -1.86
N TYR A 60 -19.83 -5.45 -1.43
CA TYR A 60 -19.38 -5.62 -0.05
C TYR A 60 -17.93 -5.16 0.19
N LEU A 61 -17.33 -4.56 -0.82
CA LEU A 61 -15.96 -4.07 -0.73
C LEU A 61 -15.86 -2.61 -0.29
N SER A 62 -16.87 -2.12 0.39
CA SER A 62 -16.99 -0.70 0.68
C SER A 62 -15.87 -0.09 1.52
N ASN A 63 -15.16 -0.88 2.30
CA ASN A 63 -14.13 -0.34 3.19
C ASN A 63 -12.73 -0.31 2.62
N LEU A 64 -12.59 -0.58 1.34
CA LEU A 64 -11.27 -0.59 0.71
C LEU A 64 -10.82 0.78 0.21
N GLU A 65 -11.73 1.73 0.12
CA GLU A 65 -11.44 3.04 -0.45
C GLU A 65 -10.32 3.73 0.29
N GLY A 66 -9.31 4.15 -0.46
CA GLY A 66 -8.17 4.87 0.10
C GLY A 66 -7.17 4.03 0.85
N LEU A 67 -7.32 2.70 0.81
CA LEU A 67 -6.39 1.83 1.51
C LEU A 67 -5.00 1.90 0.89
N VAL A 68 -4.00 2.08 1.74
CA VAL A 68 -2.59 2.11 1.34
C VAL A 68 -1.86 1.01 2.08
N VAL A 69 -1.13 0.20 1.34
CA VAL A 69 -0.30 -0.87 1.91
C VAL A 69 1.13 -0.63 1.46
N LEU A 70 2.00 -0.37 2.41
CA LEU A 70 3.43 -0.20 2.12
C LEU A 70 4.14 -1.51 2.37
N THR A 71 4.86 -1.97 1.37
CA THR A 71 5.57 -3.24 1.45
C THR A 71 7.05 -3.07 1.14
N GLN A 72 7.81 -4.06 1.57
CA GLN A 72 9.20 -4.23 1.18
C GLN A 72 9.39 -5.67 0.75
N SER A 73 10.36 -5.89 -0.12
CA SER A 73 10.68 -7.24 -0.56
C SER A 73 11.34 -8.02 0.56
N GLY A 74 10.82 -9.18 0.83
CA GLY A 74 11.46 -10.13 1.72
C GLY A 74 11.96 -11.32 0.92
N ASP A 75 12.44 -12.32 1.63
CA ASP A 75 12.89 -13.54 1.00
C ASP A 75 11.66 -14.32 0.55
N ARG A 76 11.41 -14.32 -0.76
CA ARG A 76 10.27 -14.98 -1.38
C ARG A 76 8.92 -14.49 -0.86
N SER A 77 8.87 -13.27 -0.38
CA SER A 77 7.63 -12.74 0.17
C SER A 77 7.59 -11.24 0.02
N LEU A 78 6.39 -10.69 0.15
CA LEU A 78 6.19 -9.26 0.35
C LEU A 78 5.94 -9.06 1.83
N VAL A 79 6.67 -8.15 2.43
CA VAL A 79 6.50 -7.84 3.85
C VAL A 79 5.73 -6.54 3.95
N VAL A 80 4.54 -6.61 4.53
CA VAL A 80 3.73 -5.40 4.77
C VAL A 80 4.31 -4.69 5.99
N VAL A 81 4.78 -3.48 5.77
CA VAL A 81 5.44 -2.69 6.80
C VAL A 81 4.44 -1.82 7.55
N THR A 82 3.48 -1.26 6.83
CA THR A 82 2.42 -0.48 7.45
C THR A 82 1.21 -0.42 6.52
N VAL A 83 0.06 -0.12 7.10
CA VAL A 83 -1.18 0.09 6.36
C VAL A 83 -1.88 1.31 6.93
N TYR A 84 -2.61 2.03 6.08
CA TYR A 84 -3.42 3.16 6.52
C TYR A 84 -4.41 3.51 5.43
N LYS A 85 -5.33 4.41 5.71
CA LYS A 85 -6.29 4.88 4.73
C LYS A 85 -6.10 6.37 4.50
N ASP A 86 -6.01 6.74 3.22
CA ASP A 86 -5.84 8.13 2.83
C ASP A 86 -6.23 8.27 1.36
N ARG A 87 -7.35 8.90 1.10
CA ARG A 87 -7.84 9.07 -0.27
C ARG A 87 -6.88 9.88 -1.13
N GLN A 88 -6.07 10.70 -0.52
CA GLN A 88 -5.14 11.53 -1.25
C GLN A 88 -3.72 10.97 -1.24
N ALA A 89 -3.58 9.71 -0.86
CA ALA A 89 -2.28 9.09 -0.73
C ALA A 89 -1.44 9.19 -1.99
N MET A 90 -2.06 9.06 -3.15
CA MET A 90 -1.33 9.13 -4.41
C MET A 90 -0.58 10.45 -4.56
N LYS A 91 -1.23 11.56 -4.21
CA LYS A 91 -0.60 12.86 -4.26
C LYS A 91 0.57 12.96 -3.30
N VAL A 92 0.37 12.45 -2.09
CA VAL A 92 1.41 12.49 -1.06
C VAL A 92 2.59 11.64 -1.46
N ILE A 93 2.35 10.44 -1.96
CA ILE A 93 3.41 9.53 -2.36
C ILE A 93 4.22 10.10 -3.52
N ARG A 94 3.55 10.64 -4.53
CA ARG A 94 4.22 11.26 -5.65
C ARG A 94 5.04 12.46 -5.23
N LYS A 95 4.50 13.24 -4.31
CA LYS A 95 5.18 14.41 -3.79
C LYS A 95 6.45 14.02 -3.05
N LYS A 96 6.38 12.96 -2.25
CA LYS A 96 7.56 12.44 -1.56
C LYS A 96 8.65 12.04 -2.55
N HIS A 97 8.25 11.42 -3.64
CA HIS A 97 9.21 11.01 -4.66
C HIS A 97 9.90 12.22 -5.29
N GLU A 98 9.13 13.22 -5.68
CA GLU A 98 9.68 14.43 -6.28
C GLU A 98 10.62 15.14 -5.33
N TYR A 99 10.19 15.27 -4.09
CA TYR A 99 11.00 15.90 -3.05
C TYR A 99 12.32 15.17 -2.89
N LYS A 100 12.25 13.86 -2.83
CA LYS A 100 13.44 13.05 -2.69
C LYS A 100 14.37 13.20 -3.89
N ASN A 101 13.84 13.29 -5.09
CA ASN A 101 14.63 13.49 -6.29
C ASN A 101 15.34 14.84 -6.26
N LYS A 102 14.65 15.87 -5.83
CA LYS A 102 15.27 17.20 -5.75
C LYS A 102 16.40 17.23 -4.73
N ARG A 103 16.39 16.33 -3.80
CA ARG A 103 17.38 16.28 -2.72
C ARG A 103 18.18 15.01 -2.77
N VAL A 104 18.45 14.55 -3.95
CA VAL A 104 19.16 13.29 -4.12
C VAL A 104 20.54 13.33 -3.47
N GLN A 105 21.18 14.47 -3.46
CA GLN A 105 22.49 14.61 -2.81
C GLN A 105 22.40 14.42 -1.32
N ASN A 106 21.19 14.57 -0.77
CA ASN A 106 20.97 14.39 0.67
C ASN A 106 20.31 13.07 0.98
N ALA A 107 19.97 12.30 -0.03
CA ALA A 107 19.15 11.12 0.14
C ALA A 107 19.83 10.02 0.94
N LYS A 108 21.13 10.07 1.04
CA LYS A 108 21.88 9.03 1.75
C LYS A 108 21.46 8.88 3.21
N TYR A 109 20.96 9.90 3.82
CA TYR A 109 20.55 9.76 5.21
C TYR A 109 19.15 9.18 5.36
N TYR A 110 18.54 8.81 4.28
CA TYR A 110 17.29 8.06 4.33
C TYR A 110 17.51 6.57 4.32
N SER A 111 18.71 6.15 4.00
CA SER A 111 18.98 4.72 3.93
C SER A 111 19.25 4.14 5.27
#